data_ac1cef7ef243761f0ffd6fb97b8777b9
#
_entry.id   ac1cef7ef243761f0ffd6fb97b8777b9
#
_cell.length_a   1.000
_cell.length_b   1.000
_cell.length_c   1.000
_cell.angle_alpha   90.00
_cell.angle_beta   90.00
_cell.angle_gamma   90.00
#
_symmetry.space_group_name_H-M   'P 1'
#
loop_
_entity.id
_entity.type
_entity.pdbx_description
1 polymer ?
#
loop_
_entity_poly.entity_id
_entity_poly.type
_entity_poly.pdbx_seq_one_letter_code
_entity_poly.pdbx_strand_id
1 'polypeptide(L)'
;MMQIPTSLATFSGRMVCFSLSFGCLCWAPGLNAQTPQPPIQGVSVEIASPKSDLALSALDDVRPISLNFQNVEINTLLQVFAEFTGLNLVATDSVKGQVTVRLNEVPWPQALQIVLQSKGLASRLEGRVLWVAPQSEWTQREKTQFDAQAALEAVSPMQMVSMRLQYARATDVAQRLQGAGSGGGGRWLSSRGSVLAEPRTNQLFISDLPQRLSDVQKLLAQVDIPVRQVLIEARIVEADDQFGQSLGVRLGAGLAVPLRVNHRANTLAVGAGNAESGAGVLTGNQVRLPAGSAGQTLNTPASFAVSLFNAAADRFINVEISALEADGRGKVVSRPRVVTADQTKALIEQGTELPYQTASASGATSITFRKANLKLEVTPQITPDGSVVLDVDVNRDSVGQVTPAGFAINTKHVKTQVRVEDGGTVVLGGIYEETDRNNEAKVPGLGDVPGLGWLFKNRDQAQRKSELLIFLTPRVMADGPVNVTP
;
A
#
# COMPACT_ATOMS: atom_id res chain seq x y z
N MET A 1 51.21 -28.83 32.80
CA MET A 1 50.69 -30.11 33.26
C MET A 1 49.34 -30.27 32.61
N MET A 2 49.23 -31.23 31.72
CA MET A 2 48.15 -32.00 31.17
C MET A 2 47.32 -31.29 30.06
N GLN A 3 47.58 -31.58 28.89
CA GLN A 3 47.37 -32.66 27.90
C GLN A 3 46.21 -32.31 26.95
N ILE A 4 46.60 -32.20 25.70
CA ILE A 4 45.81 -32.19 24.46
C ILE A 4 45.34 -33.65 24.20
N PRO A 5 44.22 -33.87 23.47
CA PRO A 5 44.45 -34.56 22.24
C PRO A 5 43.73 -33.97 20.99
N THR A 6 44.48 -33.95 19.94
CA THR A 6 44.20 -33.97 18.52
C THR A 6 43.35 -35.17 18.10
N SER A 7 42.42 -34.96 17.14
CA SER A 7 41.92 -35.98 16.24
C SER A 7 41.61 -35.40 14.88
N LEU A 8 42.49 -35.69 13.92
CA LEU A 8 42.26 -35.67 12.48
C LEU A 8 41.31 -36.83 12.09
N ALA A 9 40.40 -36.63 11.17
CA ALA A 9 39.85 -37.64 10.31
C ALA A 9 39.48 -37.06 8.93
N THR A 10 40.32 -37.36 7.99
CA THR A 10 40.16 -37.33 6.54
C THR A 10 39.25 -38.49 6.08
N PHE A 11 38.31 -38.26 5.14
CA PHE A 11 37.77 -39.23 4.18
C PHE A 11 37.19 -38.46 3.01
N SER A 12 37.80 -38.41 1.89
CA SER A 12 37.88 -39.20 0.66
C SER A 12 36.55 -39.63 0.07
N GLY A 13 36.20 -38.98 -1.01
CA GLY A 13 35.73 -39.41 -2.32
C GLY A 13 34.63 -40.48 -2.44
N ARG A 14 33.60 -40.17 -3.24
CA ARG A 14 33.17 -41.01 -4.35
C ARG A 14 32.05 -40.37 -5.17
N MET A 15 32.41 -40.07 -6.37
CA MET A 15 31.61 -39.82 -7.56
C MET A 15 30.98 -41.19 -7.99
N VAL A 16 29.66 -41.24 -8.18
CA VAL A 16 29.03 -42.33 -8.96
C VAL A 16 27.96 -41.69 -9.85
N CYS A 17 28.28 -41.64 -11.13
CA CYS A 17 27.34 -41.61 -12.22
C CYS A 17 26.67 -42.97 -12.35
N PHE A 18 25.34 -43.03 -12.54
CA PHE A 18 24.70 -44.13 -13.28
C PHE A 18 23.53 -43.61 -14.09
N SER A 19 23.60 -43.95 -15.35
CA SER A 19 22.70 -43.69 -16.44
C SER A 19 21.75 -44.87 -16.68
N LEU A 20 20.66 -44.58 -17.42
CA LEU A 20 19.84 -45.47 -18.26
C LEU A 20 18.94 -46.50 -17.51
N SER A 21 17.64 -46.67 -17.81
CA SER A 21 16.99 -46.91 -19.10
C SER A 21 15.52 -47.24 -18.90
N PHE A 22 14.69 -46.84 -19.86
CA PHE A 22 13.67 -47.64 -20.57
C PHE A 22 12.70 -48.55 -19.78
N GLY A 23 11.42 -48.35 -20.05
CA GLY A 23 10.51 -49.48 -20.09
C GLY A 23 9.04 -49.21 -19.79
N CYS A 24 8.27 -49.04 -20.85
CA CYS A 24 6.99 -49.68 -21.17
C CYS A 24 5.73 -49.49 -20.30
N LEU A 25 4.79 -48.90 -20.99
CA LEU A 25 3.36 -49.29 -21.14
C LEU A 25 2.73 -50.22 -20.07
N CYS A 26 1.65 -49.69 -19.45
CA CYS A 26 0.40 -50.44 -19.41
C CYS A 26 -0.80 -49.54 -19.23
N TRP A 27 -1.67 -49.70 -20.11
CA TRP A 27 -3.01 -49.24 -20.39
C TRP A 27 -4.01 -49.84 -19.39
N ALA A 28 -4.91 -49.04 -18.81
CA ALA A 28 -6.29 -49.48 -18.58
C ALA A 28 -7.14 -48.31 -17.99
N PRO A 29 -8.44 -48.29 -18.29
CA PRO A 29 -9.27 -47.08 -18.25
C PRO A 29 -10.19 -47.01 -17.06
N GLY A 30 -10.65 -45.77 -16.82
CA GLY A 30 -11.99 -45.57 -16.26
C GLY A 30 -12.07 -45.46 -14.74
N LEU A 31 -12.37 -44.25 -14.33
CA LEU A 31 -13.56 -43.94 -13.50
C LEU A 31 -13.57 -42.44 -13.21
N ASN A 32 -14.47 -41.79 -13.95
CA ASN A 32 -14.91 -40.43 -13.64
C ASN A 32 -15.60 -40.41 -12.26
N ALA A 33 -14.97 -39.83 -11.27
CA ALA A 33 -15.65 -39.35 -10.10
C ALA A 33 -15.78 -37.81 -10.20
N GLN A 34 -16.84 -37.37 -10.80
CA GLN A 34 -17.29 -35.99 -10.69
C GLN A 34 -17.73 -35.75 -9.26
N THR A 35 -16.98 -34.95 -8.52
CA THR A 35 -17.45 -34.31 -7.30
C THR A 35 -18.41 -33.18 -7.69
N PRO A 36 -19.63 -33.15 -7.16
CA PRO A 36 -20.55 -32.05 -7.43
C PRO A 36 -20.05 -30.80 -6.69
N GLN A 37 -19.73 -29.76 -7.45
CA GLN A 37 -19.58 -28.41 -6.93
C GLN A 37 -20.96 -27.90 -6.46
N PRO A 38 -21.07 -27.29 -5.28
CA PRO A 38 -22.31 -26.62 -4.90
C PRO A 38 -22.51 -25.37 -5.77
N PRO A 39 -23.76 -25.06 -6.17
CA PRO A 39 -24.04 -23.88 -6.97
C PRO A 39 -23.72 -22.61 -6.17
N ILE A 40 -22.92 -21.74 -6.75
CA ILE A 40 -22.69 -20.38 -6.29
C ILE A 40 -24.02 -19.65 -6.50
N GLN A 41 -24.77 -19.44 -5.41
CA GLN A 41 -25.89 -18.52 -5.41
C GLN A 41 -25.34 -17.10 -5.50
N GLY A 42 -25.33 -16.56 -6.73
CA GLY A 42 -25.14 -15.15 -6.95
C GLY A 42 -26.32 -14.41 -6.31
N VAL A 43 -26.02 -13.59 -5.29
CA VAL A 43 -26.95 -12.60 -4.75
C VAL A 43 -27.11 -11.53 -5.83
N SER A 44 -28.12 -11.68 -6.66
CA SER A 44 -28.58 -10.62 -7.55
C SER A 44 -29.22 -9.55 -6.67
N VAL A 45 -28.57 -8.40 -6.57
CA VAL A 45 -29.19 -7.19 -6.02
C VAL A 45 -30.22 -6.76 -7.05
N GLU A 46 -31.45 -7.12 -6.79
CA GLU A 46 -32.62 -6.70 -7.56
C GLU A 46 -32.88 -5.23 -7.24
N ILE A 47 -32.35 -4.37 -8.12
CA ILE A 47 -32.75 -2.96 -8.15
C ILE A 47 -34.24 -2.97 -8.55
N ALA A 48 -35.11 -2.63 -7.62
CA ALA A 48 -36.54 -2.50 -7.84
C ALA A 48 -36.79 -1.43 -8.93
N SER A 49 -36.88 -1.87 -10.16
CA SER A 49 -37.51 -1.09 -11.24
C SER A 49 -39.02 -0.96 -10.98
N PRO A 50 -39.66 0.11 -11.41
CA PRO A 50 -41.07 0.35 -11.09
C PRO A 50 -41.94 -0.82 -11.57
N LYS A 51 -42.75 -1.35 -10.66
CA LYS A 51 -43.62 -2.53 -10.77
C LYS A 51 -44.72 -2.48 -11.82
N SER A 52 -44.64 -1.65 -12.86
CA SER A 52 -45.75 -1.42 -13.79
C SER A 52 -45.81 -2.34 -15.01
N ASP A 53 -44.74 -3.03 -15.42
CA ASP A 53 -44.75 -3.80 -16.67
C ASP A 53 -44.63 -5.33 -16.52
N LEU A 54 -44.41 -5.84 -15.30
CA LEU A 54 -44.14 -7.27 -15.05
C LEU A 54 -45.43 -8.12 -14.81
N ALA A 55 -46.56 -7.50 -14.57
CA ALA A 55 -47.79 -8.25 -14.24
C ALA A 55 -48.45 -8.95 -15.43
N LEU A 56 -48.24 -8.47 -16.65
CA LEU A 56 -48.84 -9.06 -17.86
C LEU A 56 -48.03 -10.25 -18.41
N SER A 57 -46.74 -10.32 -18.14
CA SER A 57 -45.85 -11.42 -18.58
C SER A 57 -45.95 -12.69 -17.72
N ALA A 58 -46.61 -12.61 -16.57
CA ALA A 58 -46.78 -13.73 -15.63
C ALA A 58 -48.03 -14.61 -15.90
N LEU A 59 -48.77 -14.34 -16.95
CA LEU A 59 -49.88 -15.20 -17.36
C LEU A 59 -49.33 -16.30 -18.28
N ASP A 60 -49.36 -17.54 -17.82
CA ASP A 60 -48.81 -18.74 -18.48
C ASP A 60 -49.46 -19.06 -19.86
N ASP A 61 -50.51 -18.35 -20.29
CA ASP A 61 -51.23 -18.60 -21.53
C ASP A 61 -50.96 -17.51 -22.59
N VAL A 62 -49.75 -17.59 -23.17
CA VAL A 62 -49.28 -16.65 -24.22
C VAL A 62 -49.79 -17.13 -25.59
N ARG A 63 -51.10 -17.09 -25.83
CA ARG A 63 -51.68 -17.42 -27.15
C ARG A 63 -51.43 -16.31 -28.16
N PRO A 64 -50.94 -16.62 -29.38
CA PRO A 64 -50.82 -15.62 -30.44
C PRO A 64 -52.21 -15.16 -30.94
N ILE A 65 -52.35 -13.87 -31.18
CA ILE A 65 -53.55 -13.26 -31.73
C ILE A 65 -53.25 -12.61 -33.08
N SER A 66 -54.14 -12.77 -34.03
CA SER A 66 -54.08 -12.08 -35.31
C SER A 66 -55.29 -11.11 -35.43
N LEU A 67 -54.99 -9.83 -35.57
CA LEU A 67 -55.96 -8.75 -35.59
C LEU A 67 -55.80 -7.95 -36.88
N ASN A 68 -56.93 -7.69 -37.55
CA ASN A 68 -56.99 -6.82 -38.72
C ASN A 68 -58.17 -5.92 -38.60
N PHE A 69 -58.07 -4.79 -38.00
CA PHE A 69 -59.09 -3.81 -37.76
C PHE A 69 -58.72 -2.47 -38.41
N GLN A 70 -59.71 -1.88 -39.12
CA GLN A 70 -59.57 -0.55 -39.72
C GLN A 70 -60.64 0.38 -39.11
N ASN A 71 -60.11 1.47 -38.50
CA ASN A 71 -60.94 2.53 -37.95
C ASN A 71 -61.99 2.06 -36.93
N VAL A 72 -61.64 1.14 -36.06
CA VAL A 72 -62.50 0.58 -35.01
C VAL A 72 -62.30 1.37 -33.69
N GLU A 73 -63.42 1.55 -32.97
CA GLU A 73 -63.38 2.19 -31.65
C GLU A 73 -62.60 1.36 -30.65
N ILE A 74 -61.75 2.03 -29.85
CA ILE A 74 -60.86 1.36 -28.94
C ILE A 74 -61.57 0.48 -27.91
N ASN A 75 -62.76 0.87 -27.45
CA ASN A 75 -63.55 0.09 -26.52
C ASN A 75 -64.01 -1.25 -27.13
N THR A 76 -64.37 -1.27 -28.39
CA THR A 76 -64.70 -2.50 -29.11
C THR A 76 -63.50 -3.42 -29.27
N LEU A 77 -62.34 -2.85 -29.54
CA LEU A 77 -61.10 -3.62 -29.62
C LEU A 77 -60.72 -4.22 -28.26
N LEU A 78 -60.83 -3.45 -27.19
CA LEU A 78 -60.58 -3.92 -25.83
C LEU A 78 -61.54 -5.03 -25.41
N GLN A 79 -62.79 -5.00 -25.85
CA GLN A 79 -63.79 -6.06 -25.62
C GLN A 79 -63.37 -7.37 -26.32
N VAL A 80 -62.85 -7.31 -27.53
CA VAL A 80 -62.29 -8.49 -28.23
C VAL A 80 -61.07 -9.08 -27.44
N PHE A 81 -60.23 -8.25 -26.90
CA PHE A 81 -59.14 -8.72 -26.04
C PHE A 81 -59.69 -9.38 -24.77
N ALA A 82 -60.69 -8.83 -24.13
CA ALA A 82 -61.34 -9.40 -22.94
C ALA A 82 -61.95 -10.79 -23.21
N GLU A 83 -62.69 -10.94 -24.34
CA GLU A 83 -63.24 -12.23 -24.76
C GLU A 83 -62.17 -13.26 -25.09
N PHE A 84 -61.08 -12.84 -25.76
CA PHE A 84 -59.99 -13.74 -26.13
C PHE A 84 -59.18 -14.22 -24.91
N THR A 85 -58.93 -13.34 -23.95
CA THR A 85 -58.09 -13.64 -22.75
C THR A 85 -58.90 -14.19 -21.58
N GLY A 86 -60.22 -14.02 -21.56
CA GLY A 86 -61.09 -14.37 -20.42
C GLY A 86 -60.85 -13.48 -19.19
N LEU A 87 -60.26 -12.30 -19.39
CA LEU A 87 -60.04 -11.29 -18.34
C LEU A 87 -61.20 -10.32 -18.27
N ASN A 88 -61.57 -9.89 -17.08
CA ASN A 88 -62.53 -8.82 -16.91
C ASN A 88 -61.83 -7.48 -17.24
N LEU A 89 -62.43 -6.69 -18.10
CA LEU A 89 -61.90 -5.40 -18.52
C LEU A 89 -62.75 -4.25 -18.00
N VAL A 90 -62.07 -3.26 -17.41
CA VAL A 90 -62.69 -2.01 -16.97
C VAL A 90 -61.93 -0.85 -17.62
N ALA A 91 -62.62 -0.13 -18.50
CA ALA A 91 -62.08 1.09 -19.12
C ALA A 91 -62.75 2.33 -18.51
N THR A 92 -61.99 3.40 -18.30
CA THR A 92 -62.54 4.68 -17.85
C THR A 92 -63.23 5.39 -19.01
N ASP A 93 -64.21 6.25 -18.73
CA ASP A 93 -64.98 7.04 -19.74
C ASP A 93 -64.09 7.95 -20.59
N SER A 94 -62.85 8.17 -20.13
CA SER A 94 -61.80 8.95 -20.81
C SER A 94 -61.16 8.19 -21.97
N VAL A 95 -61.37 6.87 -22.10
CA VAL A 95 -60.80 6.04 -23.15
C VAL A 95 -61.66 6.18 -24.42
N LYS A 96 -61.23 7.07 -25.32
CA LYS A 96 -61.93 7.37 -26.59
C LYS A 96 -60.95 7.38 -27.75
N GLY A 97 -61.35 7.00 -28.90
CA GLY A 97 -60.61 7.11 -30.15
C GLY A 97 -60.72 5.89 -31.04
N GLN A 98 -60.38 6.06 -32.32
CA GLN A 98 -60.38 5.00 -33.32
C GLN A 98 -58.99 4.50 -33.57
N VAL A 99 -58.79 3.21 -33.69
CA VAL A 99 -57.55 2.54 -33.93
C VAL A 99 -57.55 1.72 -35.19
N THR A 100 -56.53 1.81 -36.01
CA THR A 100 -56.26 0.92 -37.12
C THR A 100 -55.11 0.04 -36.76
N VAL A 101 -55.33 -1.26 -36.63
CA VAL A 101 -54.32 -2.23 -36.17
C VAL A 101 -54.31 -3.42 -37.12
N ARG A 102 -53.11 -3.80 -37.55
CA ARG A 102 -52.88 -5.03 -38.30
C ARG A 102 -51.74 -5.77 -37.64
N LEU A 103 -52.04 -6.84 -36.93
CA LEU A 103 -51.09 -7.70 -36.21
C LEU A 103 -51.29 -9.13 -36.68
N ASN A 104 -50.21 -9.86 -36.96
CA ASN A 104 -50.25 -11.26 -37.36
C ASN A 104 -49.40 -12.08 -36.37
N GLU A 105 -50.04 -13.08 -35.74
CA GLU A 105 -49.40 -14.05 -34.84
C GLU A 105 -48.53 -13.39 -33.71
N VAL A 106 -49.03 -12.30 -33.12
CA VAL A 106 -48.36 -11.60 -32.02
C VAL A 106 -48.93 -12.11 -30.70
N PRO A 107 -48.07 -12.34 -29.67
CA PRO A 107 -48.52 -12.63 -28.31
C PRO A 107 -49.50 -11.58 -27.81
N TRP A 108 -50.66 -12.00 -27.28
CA TRP A 108 -51.72 -11.05 -26.90
C TRP A 108 -51.30 -9.95 -25.92
N PRO A 109 -50.37 -10.20 -24.91
CA PRO A 109 -49.94 -9.13 -24.03
C PRO A 109 -49.17 -8.02 -24.77
N GLN A 110 -48.32 -8.43 -25.73
CA GLN A 110 -47.57 -7.50 -26.57
C GLN A 110 -48.47 -6.75 -27.53
N ALA A 111 -49.49 -7.45 -28.14
CA ALA A 111 -50.46 -6.84 -29.00
C ALA A 111 -51.29 -5.77 -28.26
N LEU A 112 -51.73 -6.09 -27.05
CA LEU A 112 -52.47 -5.16 -26.19
C LEU A 112 -51.59 -3.95 -25.81
N GLN A 113 -50.36 -4.18 -25.41
CA GLN A 113 -49.43 -3.12 -25.04
C GLN A 113 -49.19 -2.14 -26.21
N ILE A 114 -48.98 -2.64 -27.43
CA ILE A 114 -48.79 -1.81 -28.62
C ILE A 114 -50.03 -0.94 -28.88
N VAL A 115 -51.25 -1.54 -28.78
CA VAL A 115 -52.52 -0.82 -28.98
C VAL A 115 -52.69 0.29 -27.93
N LEU A 116 -52.47 -0.02 -26.67
CA LEU A 116 -52.56 0.96 -25.57
C LEU A 116 -51.53 2.08 -25.71
N GLN A 117 -50.30 1.73 -26.03
CA GLN A 117 -49.22 2.69 -26.19
C GLN A 117 -49.45 3.65 -27.37
N SER A 118 -50.05 3.16 -28.49
CA SER A 118 -50.40 3.99 -29.65
C SER A 118 -51.40 5.11 -29.34
N LYS A 119 -52.17 4.97 -28.24
CA LYS A 119 -53.17 5.95 -27.78
C LYS A 119 -52.82 6.62 -26.45
N GLY A 120 -51.60 6.41 -25.94
CA GLY A 120 -51.19 6.97 -24.64
C GLY A 120 -51.97 6.43 -23.46
N LEU A 121 -52.49 5.20 -23.59
CA LEU A 121 -53.20 4.48 -22.53
C LEU A 121 -52.23 3.55 -21.78
N ALA A 122 -52.48 3.39 -20.50
CA ALA A 122 -51.79 2.42 -19.67
C ALA A 122 -52.79 1.40 -19.10
N SER A 123 -52.31 0.18 -18.92
CA SER A 123 -53.12 -0.88 -18.30
C SER A 123 -52.47 -1.34 -16.99
N ARG A 124 -53.31 -1.71 -16.03
CA ARG A 124 -52.91 -2.32 -14.78
C ARG A 124 -53.75 -3.56 -14.51
N LEU A 125 -53.11 -4.68 -14.25
CA LEU A 125 -53.78 -5.92 -13.91
C LEU A 125 -53.89 -6.04 -12.38
N GLU A 126 -55.08 -6.08 -11.87
CA GLU A 126 -55.38 -6.33 -10.45
C GLU A 126 -56.19 -7.64 -10.33
N GLY A 127 -55.49 -8.72 -9.97
CA GLY A 127 -56.07 -10.07 -9.96
C GLY A 127 -56.45 -10.54 -11.38
N ARG A 128 -57.76 -10.65 -11.68
CA ARG A 128 -58.26 -10.99 -13.01
C ARG A 128 -58.98 -9.82 -13.70
N VAL A 129 -58.78 -8.59 -13.20
CA VAL A 129 -59.39 -7.38 -13.77
C VAL A 129 -58.30 -6.53 -14.39
N LEU A 130 -58.44 -6.25 -15.67
CA LEU A 130 -57.53 -5.37 -16.41
C LEU A 130 -58.16 -3.96 -16.45
N TRP A 131 -57.51 -3.02 -15.72
CA TRP A 131 -57.89 -1.61 -15.75
C TRP A 131 -57.18 -0.90 -16.88
N VAL A 132 -57.91 -0.14 -17.68
CA VAL A 132 -57.36 0.67 -18.77
C VAL A 132 -57.78 2.12 -18.58
N ALA A 133 -56.80 3.02 -18.54
CA ALA A 133 -57.01 4.45 -18.43
C ALA A 133 -55.87 5.24 -19.14
N PRO A 134 -56.07 6.52 -19.47
CA PRO A 134 -55.00 7.38 -19.96
C PRO A 134 -53.83 7.45 -18.96
N GLN A 135 -52.60 7.46 -19.47
CA GLN A 135 -51.41 7.49 -18.63
C GLN A 135 -51.39 8.73 -17.71
N SER A 136 -51.91 9.85 -18.16
CA SER A 136 -52.04 11.07 -17.34
C SER A 136 -52.95 10.87 -16.12
N GLU A 137 -54.02 10.06 -16.25
CA GLU A 137 -54.93 9.77 -15.15
C GLU A 137 -54.29 8.84 -14.10
N TRP A 138 -53.47 7.88 -14.54
CA TRP A 138 -52.68 7.03 -13.66
C TRP A 138 -51.66 7.83 -12.86
N THR A 139 -50.88 8.69 -13.53
CA THR A 139 -49.90 9.55 -12.84
C THR A 139 -50.57 10.51 -11.86
N GLN A 140 -51.77 11.00 -12.18
CA GLN A 140 -52.50 11.86 -11.27
C GLN A 140 -53.08 11.10 -10.06
N ARG A 141 -53.57 9.87 -10.25
CA ARG A 141 -53.99 9.01 -9.13
C ARG A 141 -52.84 8.64 -8.22
N GLU A 142 -51.69 8.23 -8.77
CA GLU A 142 -50.50 7.95 -8.01
C GLU A 142 -50.03 9.18 -7.22
N LYS A 143 -50.00 10.36 -7.88
CA LYS A 143 -49.65 11.60 -7.17
C LYS A 143 -50.63 11.89 -6.04
N THR A 144 -51.94 11.74 -6.28
CA THR A 144 -52.94 11.96 -5.22
C THR A 144 -52.79 10.96 -4.06
N GLN A 145 -52.43 9.70 -4.35
CA GLN A 145 -52.12 8.70 -3.32
C GLN A 145 -50.88 9.06 -2.53
N PHE A 146 -49.79 9.47 -3.20
CA PHE A 146 -48.59 9.94 -2.52
C PHE A 146 -48.86 11.19 -1.67
N ASP A 147 -49.62 12.14 -2.18
CA ASP A 147 -49.99 13.36 -1.43
C ASP A 147 -50.86 13.01 -0.21
N ALA A 148 -51.82 12.08 -0.37
CA ALA A 148 -52.66 11.58 0.72
C ALA A 148 -51.84 10.82 1.79
N GLN A 149 -50.90 10.01 1.35
CA GLN A 149 -49.98 9.31 2.27
C GLN A 149 -49.06 10.29 3.00
N ALA A 150 -48.52 11.26 2.28
CA ALA A 150 -47.72 12.33 2.90
C ALA A 150 -48.53 13.17 3.90
N ALA A 151 -49.81 13.44 3.60
CA ALA A 151 -50.71 14.13 4.52
C ALA A 151 -50.99 13.27 5.78
N LEU A 152 -51.17 11.98 5.66
CA LEU A 152 -51.32 11.05 6.78
C LEU A 152 -50.06 10.98 7.62
N GLU A 153 -48.86 10.91 6.99
CA GLU A 153 -47.59 10.97 7.67
C GLU A 153 -47.40 12.29 8.47
N ALA A 154 -47.86 13.40 7.90
CA ALA A 154 -47.79 14.71 8.57
C ALA A 154 -48.65 14.82 9.85
N VAL A 155 -49.76 14.08 9.94
CA VAL A 155 -50.68 14.06 11.11
C VAL A 155 -50.34 12.92 12.08
N SER A 156 -49.59 11.89 11.64
CA SER A 156 -49.25 10.73 12.46
C SER A 156 -48.48 11.13 13.71
N PRO A 157 -48.76 10.50 14.89
CA PRO A 157 -48.04 10.79 16.12
C PRO A 157 -46.60 10.36 16.02
N MET A 158 -45.67 11.21 16.49
CA MET A 158 -44.24 10.90 16.60
C MET A 158 -44.00 10.04 17.85
N GLN A 159 -43.11 9.09 17.74
CA GLN A 159 -42.64 8.28 18.84
C GLN A 159 -41.17 8.53 19.09
N MET A 160 -40.78 8.55 20.36
CA MET A 160 -39.37 8.63 20.75
C MET A 160 -38.90 7.24 21.21
N VAL A 161 -37.79 6.80 20.63
CA VAL A 161 -37.12 5.55 21.01
C VAL A 161 -35.69 5.85 21.36
N SER A 162 -35.21 5.29 22.49
CA SER A 162 -33.80 5.32 22.88
C SER A 162 -33.13 4.01 22.48
N MET A 163 -31.96 4.10 21.85
CA MET A 163 -31.15 2.97 21.43
C MET A 163 -29.73 3.14 21.92
N ARG A 164 -29.18 2.13 22.55
CA ARG A 164 -27.79 2.11 23.00
C ARG A 164 -26.95 1.38 21.95
N LEU A 165 -25.90 2.05 21.45
CA LEU A 165 -24.93 1.47 20.54
C LEU A 165 -23.81 0.81 21.33
N GLN A 166 -23.32 -0.33 20.80
CA GLN A 166 -22.27 -1.12 21.45
C GLN A 166 -20.89 -0.83 20.86
N TYR A 167 -20.80 -0.73 19.54
CA TYR A 167 -19.55 -0.61 18.80
C TYR A 167 -19.43 0.73 18.06
N ALA A 168 -20.52 1.17 17.43
CA ALA A 168 -20.53 2.43 16.70
C ALA A 168 -20.66 3.63 17.63
N ARG A 169 -20.10 4.79 17.23
CA ARG A 169 -20.25 6.03 18.00
C ARG A 169 -21.59 6.70 17.70
N ALA A 170 -22.34 7.01 18.73
CA ALA A 170 -23.66 7.65 18.61
C ALA A 170 -23.60 8.99 17.84
N THR A 171 -22.53 9.79 18.00
CA THR A 171 -22.33 11.03 17.28
C THR A 171 -22.24 10.87 15.78
N ASP A 172 -21.44 9.88 15.32
CA ASP A 172 -21.18 9.63 13.90
C ASP A 172 -22.43 9.07 13.22
N VAL A 173 -23.13 8.17 13.92
CA VAL A 173 -24.39 7.61 13.44
C VAL A 173 -25.49 8.68 13.35
N ALA A 174 -25.58 9.57 14.35
CA ALA A 174 -26.55 10.67 14.34
C ALA A 174 -26.34 11.61 13.15
N GLN A 175 -25.09 11.97 12.85
CA GLN A 175 -24.76 12.80 11.70
C GLN A 175 -25.15 12.15 10.36
N ARG A 176 -24.92 10.83 10.22
CA ARG A 176 -25.30 10.08 9.02
C ARG A 176 -26.82 9.99 8.87
N LEU A 177 -27.56 9.77 9.94
CA LEU A 177 -29.03 9.71 9.93
C LEU A 177 -29.67 11.05 9.58
N GLN A 178 -29.06 12.17 9.99
CA GLN A 178 -29.52 13.52 9.65
C GLN A 178 -29.19 13.92 8.20
N GLY A 179 -28.43 13.12 7.48
CA GLY A 179 -28.01 13.44 6.11
C GLY A 179 -26.96 14.57 6.02
N ALA A 180 -26.27 14.88 7.12
CA ALA A 180 -25.23 15.91 7.18
C ALA A 180 -23.88 15.47 6.56
N GLY A 181 -23.82 14.28 5.97
CA GLY A 181 -22.63 13.77 5.31
C GLY A 181 -22.49 14.25 3.87
N SER A 182 -21.29 14.58 3.45
CA SER A 182 -20.84 15.17 2.19
C SER A 182 -21.10 14.34 0.90
N GLY A 183 -22.11 13.52 0.84
CA GLY A 183 -22.28 12.59 -0.28
C GLY A 183 -23.73 12.25 -0.64
N GLY A 184 -24.61 13.24 -0.88
CA GLY A 184 -25.85 13.00 -1.63
C GLY A 184 -26.80 11.87 -1.18
N GLY A 185 -26.52 11.23 -0.05
CA GLY A 185 -27.31 10.15 0.53
C GLY A 185 -28.60 10.71 1.15
N GLY A 186 -29.75 10.19 0.72
CA GLY A 186 -31.05 10.60 1.17
C GLY A 186 -31.15 10.58 2.71
N ARG A 187 -31.91 11.50 3.24
CA ARG A 187 -32.24 11.60 4.67
C ARG A 187 -33.02 10.34 5.09
N TRP A 188 -32.52 9.62 6.08
CA TRP A 188 -33.15 8.39 6.60
C TRP A 188 -34.38 8.70 7.50
N LEU A 189 -34.36 9.88 8.11
CA LEU A 189 -35.42 10.36 8.94
C LEU A 189 -36.48 11.12 8.13
N SER A 190 -37.73 11.12 8.60
CA SER A 190 -38.79 11.94 8.00
C SER A 190 -38.45 13.43 8.06
N SER A 191 -39.24 14.27 7.38
CA SER A 191 -39.06 15.73 7.42
C SER A 191 -39.19 16.32 8.83
N ARG A 192 -39.96 15.65 9.71
CA ARG A 192 -40.20 16.01 11.11
C ARG A 192 -39.31 15.24 12.09
N GLY A 193 -38.59 14.20 11.60
CA GLY A 193 -37.74 13.34 12.41
C GLY A 193 -36.54 14.07 12.96
N SER A 194 -36.18 13.78 14.20
CA SER A 194 -35.01 14.31 14.90
C SER A 194 -34.22 13.20 15.57
N VAL A 195 -32.91 13.35 15.62
CA VAL A 195 -32.00 12.44 16.37
C VAL A 195 -31.08 13.26 17.24
N LEU A 196 -30.94 12.81 18.50
CA LEU A 196 -30.01 13.35 19.48
C LEU A 196 -29.07 12.24 19.93
N ALA A 197 -27.77 12.51 19.85
CA ALA A 197 -26.75 11.61 20.35
C ALA A 197 -26.27 12.05 21.73
N GLU A 198 -26.22 11.13 22.68
CA GLU A 198 -25.59 11.31 23.98
C GLU A 198 -24.23 10.60 24.00
N PRO A 199 -23.10 11.35 23.85
CA PRO A 199 -21.76 10.75 23.72
C PRO A 199 -21.32 9.96 24.96
N ARG A 200 -21.72 10.42 26.17
CA ARG A 200 -21.29 9.83 27.44
C ARG A 200 -21.81 8.39 27.65
N THR A 201 -23.04 8.14 27.24
CA THR A 201 -23.69 6.83 27.39
C THR A 201 -23.77 6.04 26.10
N ASN A 202 -23.27 6.60 24.99
CA ASN A 202 -23.34 6.07 23.63
C ASN A 202 -24.77 5.70 23.22
N GLN A 203 -25.73 6.58 23.56
CA GLN A 203 -27.15 6.39 23.28
C GLN A 203 -27.63 7.36 22.17
N LEU A 204 -28.55 6.87 21.37
CA LEU A 204 -29.29 7.64 20.38
C LEU A 204 -30.74 7.77 20.84
N PHE A 205 -31.23 8.99 20.85
CA PHE A 205 -32.65 9.30 21.05
C PHE A 205 -33.19 9.70 19.70
N ILE A 206 -34.10 8.90 19.15
CA ILE A 206 -34.67 9.12 17.81
C ILE A 206 -36.16 9.35 17.99
N SER A 207 -36.65 10.49 17.46
CA SER A 207 -38.06 10.83 17.43
C SER A 207 -38.51 10.88 15.99
N ASP A 208 -39.35 9.95 15.55
CA ASP A 208 -39.87 9.85 14.18
C ASP A 208 -41.14 9.01 14.12
N LEU A 209 -41.64 8.76 12.93
CA LEU A 209 -42.79 7.90 12.66
C LEU A 209 -42.46 6.43 12.99
N PRO A 210 -43.42 5.62 13.49
CA PRO A 210 -43.17 4.24 13.89
C PRO A 210 -42.57 3.36 12.78
N GLN A 211 -42.99 3.56 11.54
CA GLN A 211 -42.44 2.83 10.39
C GLN A 211 -40.99 3.16 10.16
N ARG A 212 -40.61 4.45 10.16
CA ARG A 212 -39.24 4.92 10.01
C ARG A 212 -38.35 4.45 11.15
N LEU A 213 -38.87 4.45 12.38
CA LEU A 213 -38.13 3.92 13.54
C LEU A 213 -37.78 2.43 13.38
N SER A 214 -38.71 1.62 12.85
CA SER A 214 -38.43 0.20 12.58
C SER A 214 -37.35 0.02 11.50
N ASP A 215 -37.32 0.84 10.47
CA ASP A 215 -36.32 0.78 9.42
C ASP A 215 -34.94 1.25 9.94
N VAL A 216 -34.92 2.30 10.75
CA VAL A 216 -33.69 2.75 11.42
C VAL A 216 -33.17 1.68 12.39
N GLN A 217 -34.04 0.96 13.11
CA GLN A 217 -33.62 -0.15 13.98
C GLN A 217 -32.94 -1.27 13.19
N LYS A 218 -33.52 -1.67 12.06
CA LYS A 218 -32.91 -2.69 11.17
C LYS A 218 -31.55 -2.25 10.64
N LEU A 219 -31.44 -0.99 10.23
CA LEU A 219 -30.20 -0.41 9.75
C LEU A 219 -29.13 -0.37 10.85
N LEU A 220 -29.50 0.07 12.06
CA LEU A 220 -28.57 0.12 13.19
C LEU A 220 -28.07 -1.28 13.58
N ALA A 221 -28.91 -2.30 13.55
CA ALA A 221 -28.51 -3.67 13.78
C ALA A 221 -27.46 -4.20 12.78
N GLN A 222 -27.45 -3.66 11.56
CA GLN A 222 -26.45 -4.01 10.55
C GLN A 222 -25.16 -3.21 10.67
N VAL A 223 -25.21 -2.00 11.24
CA VAL A 223 -24.06 -1.09 11.35
C VAL A 223 -23.33 -1.26 12.68
N ASP A 224 -24.06 -1.60 13.77
CA ASP A 224 -23.49 -1.74 15.13
C ASP A 224 -22.89 -3.13 15.35
N ILE A 225 -21.89 -3.49 14.53
CA ILE A 225 -21.15 -4.75 14.58
C ILE A 225 -19.71 -4.49 15.04
N PRO A 226 -19.06 -5.47 15.72
CA PRO A 226 -17.67 -5.35 16.13
C PRO A 226 -16.74 -5.19 14.90
N VAL A 227 -15.81 -4.25 14.99
CA VAL A 227 -14.80 -4.04 13.96
C VAL A 227 -13.59 -4.91 14.26
N ARG A 228 -13.21 -5.78 13.32
CA ARG A 228 -12.03 -6.65 13.44
C ARG A 228 -10.76 -5.82 13.50
N GLN A 229 -9.76 -6.31 14.22
CA GLN A 229 -8.45 -5.70 14.34
C GLN A 229 -7.42 -6.46 13.52
N VAL A 230 -6.41 -5.75 13.06
CA VAL A 230 -5.28 -6.30 12.31
C VAL A 230 -3.98 -5.93 13.02
N LEU A 231 -3.18 -6.95 13.36
CA LEU A 231 -1.79 -6.78 13.75
C LEU A 231 -0.95 -6.70 12.47
N ILE A 232 -0.18 -5.64 12.33
CA ILE A 232 0.67 -5.41 11.17
C ILE A 232 2.12 -5.40 11.67
N GLU A 233 2.93 -6.32 11.15
CA GLU A 233 4.36 -6.39 11.41
C GLU A 233 5.11 -6.05 10.13
N ALA A 234 5.93 -5.00 10.17
CA ALA A 234 6.90 -4.74 9.12
C ALA A 234 8.28 -5.23 9.55
N ARG A 235 9.07 -5.71 8.61
CA ARG A 235 10.47 -6.08 8.81
C ARG A 235 11.31 -5.37 7.76
N ILE A 236 12.18 -4.49 8.23
CA ILE A 236 13.10 -3.72 7.41
C ILE A 236 14.48 -4.27 7.65
N VAL A 237 15.11 -4.78 6.60
CA VAL A 237 16.46 -5.33 6.62
C VAL A 237 17.34 -4.44 5.77
N GLU A 238 18.39 -3.91 6.37
CA GLU A 238 19.42 -3.11 5.70
C GLU A 238 20.76 -3.82 5.87
N ALA A 239 21.46 -4.06 4.78
CA ALA A 239 22.79 -4.64 4.76
C ALA A 239 23.74 -3.71 4.01
N ASP A 240 24.86 -3.38 4.63
CA ASP A 240 25.94 -2.61 4.04
C ASP A 240 27.20 -3.48 3.99
N ASP A 241 27.87 -3.50 2.83
CA ASP A 241 29.14 -4.17 2.61
C ASP A 241 30.10 -3.15 1.98
N GLN A 242 31.22 -2.91 2.65
CA GLN A 242 32.22 -1.92 2.23
C GLN A 242 33.58 -2.62 2.16
N PHE A 243 34.18 -2.61 1.00
CA PHE A 243 35.53 -3.09 0.75
C PHE A 243 36.39 -1.95 0.24
N GLY A 244 37.56 -1.77 0.83
CA GLY A 244 38.54 -0.78 0.43
C GLY A 244 39.94 -1.37 0.36
N GLN A 245 40.63 -1.14 -0.72
CA GLN A 245 42.03 -1.52 -0.89
C GLN A 245 42.82 -0.33 -1.44
N SER A 246 43.91 0.05 -0.77
CA SER A 246 44.82 1.05 -1.30
C SER A 246 46.26 0.55 -1.26
N LEU A 247 46.99 0.77 -2.33
CA LEU A 247 48.40 0.45 -2.46
C LEU A 247 49.09 1.61 -3.16
N GLY A 248 50.07 2.18 -2.49
CA GLY A 248 50.83 3.30 -3.00
C GLY A 248 52.29 3.27 -2.65
N VAL A 249 53.13 3.81 -3.52
CA VAL A 249 54.53 4.01 -3.28
C VAL A 249 54.83 5.49 -3.49
N ARG A 250 55.53 6.08 -2.50
CA ARG A 250 56.00 7.45 -2.57
C ARG A 250 57.52 7.44 -2.62
N LEU A 251 58.11 8.03 -3.63
CA LEU A 251 59.51 8.21 -3.81
C LEU A 251 59.87 9.68 -3.59
N GLY A 252 60.74 9.95 -2.66
CA GLY A 252 61.27 11.28 -2.41
C GLY A 252 62.79 11.28 -2.56
N ALA A 253 63.34 12.27 -3.20
CA ALA A 253 64.78 12.51 -3.25
C ALA A 253 65.06 13.96 -2.84
N GLY A 254 66.07 14.18 -2.06
CA GLY A 254 66.40 15.53 -1.63
C GLY A 254 67.86 15.75 -1.35
N LEU A 255 68.24 17.02 -1.37
CA LEU A 255 69.57 17.53 -0.96
C LEU A 255 69.40 18.23 0.37
N ALA A 256 70.18 17.85 1.33
CA ALA A 256 70.32 18.53 2.62
C ALA A 256 71.51 19.50 2.58
N VAL A 257 71.20 20.78 2.47
CA VAL A 257 72.25 21.82 2.45
C VAL A 257 72.37 22.37 3.87
N PRO A 258 73.52 22.24 4.53
CA PRO A 258 73.79 22.85 5.81
C PRO A 258 73.85 24.37 5.66
N LEU A 259 72.79 25.08 6.10
CA LEU A 259 72.85 26.54 6.22
C LEU A 259 73.31 26.95 7.56
N ARG A 260 74.52 27.57 7.65
CA ARG A 260 75.04 28.22 8.86
C ARG A 260 74.53 29.69 8.86
N VAL A 261 73.54 29.97 9.61
CA VAL A 261 73.05 31.32 9.87
C VAL A 261 73.22 31.58 11.38
N ASN A 262 74.07 32.54 11.76
CA ASN A 262 74.23 33.04 13.14
C ASN A 262 74.41 31.95 14.20
N HIS A 263 75.48 31.14 14.04
CA HIS A 263 75.91 30.10 15.02
C HIS A 263 74.88 28.98 15.33
N ARG A 264 73.77 28.92 14.57
CA ARG A 264 72.86 27.78 14.63
C ARG A 264 72.95 26.98 13.32
N ALA A 265 73.25 25.71 13.45
CA ALA A 265 73.25 24.80 12.31
C ALA A 265 71.82 24.43 11.99
N ASN A 266 71.21 25.04 10.95
CA ASN A 266 69.95 24.64 10.39
C ASN A 266 70.18 23.91 9.07
N THR A 267 69.58 22.77 8.90
CA THR A 267 69.59 22.03 7.62
C THR A 267 68.38 22.42 6.81
N LEU A 268 68.60 23.02 5.63
CA LEU A 268 67.54 23.24 4.65
C LEU A 268 67.50 21.99 3.77
N ALA A 269 66.41 21.23 3.87
CA ALA A 269 66.15 20.11 2.99
C ALA A 269 65.36 20.61 1.77
N VAL A 270 65.97 20.58 0.60
CA VAL A 270 65.30 20.85 -0.69
C VAL A 270 65.10 19.51 -1.39
N GLY A 271 63.83 19.09 -1.57
CA GLY A 271 63.50 17.82 -2.20
C GLY A 271 62.25 17.89 -3.06
N ALA A 272 62.24 17.11 -4.11
CA ALA A 272 61.03 16.86 -4.90
C ALA A 272 60.19 15.74 -4.23
N GLY A 273 59.14 16.13 -3.56
CA GLY A 273 58.16 15.26 -2.90
C GLY A 273 57.15 16.14 -2.19
N ASN A 274 55.91 15.78 -2.15
CA ASN A 274 54.85 16.54 -1.47
C ASN A 274 55.21 16.70 0.01
N ALA A 275 55.75 17.84 0.35
CA ALA A 275 55.89 18.28 1.71
C ALA A 275 54.50 18.69 2.21
N GLU A 276 53.74 17.77 2.70
CA GLU A 276 52.55 18.09 3.50
C GLU A 276 53.08 18.57 4.86
N SER A 277 53.05 19.89 4.96
CA SER A 277 53.16 20.74 6.14
C SER A 277 53.80 20.17 7.40
N GLY A 278 55.04 20.64 7.65
CA GLY A 278 55.49 21.00 9.00
C GLY A 278 56.06 19.91 9.89
N ALA A 279 56.35 18.73 9.39
CA ALA A 279 57.10 17.75 10.16
C ALA A 279 58.52 17.67 9.60
N GLY A 280 59.50 17.91 10.46
CA GLY A 280 60.92 17.86 10.11
C GLY A 280 61.26 16.60 9.35
N VAL A 281 62.35 16.68 8.54
CA VAL A 281 62.95 15.54 7.83
C VAL A 281 62.88 14.29 8.71
N LEU A 282 62.10 13.32 8.28
CA LEU A 282 61.98 12.04 8.99
C LEU A 282 63.34 11.33 8.91
N THR A 283 64.14 11.54 9.90
CA THR A 283 65.46 10.86 10.07
C THR A 283 65.23 9.50 10.71
N GLY A 284 65.03 8.48 9.85
CA GLY A 284 64.95 7.11 10.32
C GLY A 284 63.97 6.24 9.58
N ASN A 285 64.19 4.94 9.65
CA ASN A 285 63.27 3.93 9.14
C ASN A 285 62.03 3.87 10.05
N GLN A 286 60.87 4.14 9.50
CA GLN A 286 59.60 4.10 10.26
C GLN A 286 58.64 3.06 9.67
N VAL A 287 58.05 2.27 10.56
CA VAL A 287 56.96 1.35 10.23
C VAL A 287 55.73 1.81 10.98
N ARG A 288 54.68 2.18 10.25
CA ARG A 288 53.40 2.47 10.83
C ARG A 288 52.44 1.33 10.48
N LEU A 289 51.90 0.67 11.50
CA LEU A 289 50.85 -0.34 11.33
C LEU A 289 49.51 0.31 11.64
N PRO A 290 48.41 -0.12 10.99
CA PRO A 290 47.08 0.38 11.30
C PRO A 290 46.66 -0.15 12.66
N ALA A 291 46.98 0.62 13.72
CA ALA A 291 46.46 0.38 15.06
C ALA A 291 45.34 1.37 15.33
N GLY A 292 44.14 1.08 14.82
CA GLY A 292 42.96 1.89 15.09
C GLY A 292 42.40 1.57 16.47
N SER A 293 42.30 2.57 17.36
CA SER A 293 41.43 2.49 18.52
C SER A 293 39.96 2.53 18.04
N ALA A 294 39.10 1.75 18.68
CA ALA A 294 37.64 1.72 18.39
C ALA A 294 37.08 3.15 18.44
N GLY A 295 36.68 3.68 17.26
CA GLY A 295 36.10 5.02 17.12
C GLY A 295 36.77 5.97 16.14
N GLN A 296 37.97 5.66 15.64
CA GLN A 296 38.59 6.41 14.55
C GLN A 296 38.43 5.68 13.23
N THR A 297 38.14 6.43 12.17
CA THR A 297 38.05 5.92 10.80
C THR A 297 39.27 5.07 10.45
N LEU A 298 39.06 3.80 10.12
CA LEU A 298 40.06 2.79 9.75
C LEU A 298 40.84 3.12 8.47
N ASN A 299 41.00 4.38 8.13
CA ASN A 299 41.57 4.84 6.86
C ASN A 299 43.07 5.22 6.93
N THR A 300 43.78 4.85 7.97
CA THR A 300 45.22 5.07 8.00
C THR A 300 45.94 3.85 7.42
N PRO A 301 46.52 3.97 6.21
CA PRO A 301 47.26 2.86 5.63
C PRO A 301 48.49 2.50 6.48
N ALA A 302 48.81 1.19 6.51
CA ALA A 302 50.11 0.76 6.98
C ALA A 302 51.16 1.39 6.08
N SER A 303 52.17 2.01 6.65
CA SER A 303 53.26 2.57 5.87
C SER A 303 54.63 2.04 6.37
N PHE A 304 55.45 1.71 5.41
CA PHE A 304 56.84 1.33 5.64
C PHE A 304 57.74 2.36 4.91
N ALA A 305 58.50 3.13 5.67
CA ALA A 305 59.35 4.16 5.12
C ALA A 305 60.83 3.81 5.37
N VAL A 306 61.62 3.85 4.32
CA VAL A 306 63.09 3.68 4.37
C VAL A 306 63.75 4.92 3.78
N SER A 307 64.64 5.50 4.57
CA SER A 307 65.42 6.65 4.15
C SER A 307 66.91 6.22 4.02
N LEU A 308 67.42 6.40 2.82
CA LEU A 308 68.83 6.15 2.52
C LEU A 308 69.62 7.48 2.44
N PHE A 309 70.62 7.63 3.21
CA PHE A 309 71.51 8.82 3.25
C PHE A 309 72.85 8.50 2.64
N ASN A 310 73.44 9.45 1.94
CA ASN A 310 74.83 9.38 1.54
C ASN A 310 75.75 9.53 2.77
N ALA A 311 77.04 9.07 2.72
CA ALA A 311 77.98 9.13 3.78
C ALA A 311 78.26 10.56 4.32
N ALA A 312 78.03 11.59 3.50
CA ALA A 312 78.09 13.00 3.90
C ALA A 312 76.77 13.57 4.45
N ALA A 313 75.72 12.79 4.48
CA ALA A 313 74.35 13.19 4.86
C ALA A 313 73.81 14.40 4.10
N ASP A 314 74.32 14.72 2.91
CA ASP A 314 73.95 15.84 2.06
C ASP A 314 72.86 15.45 1.02
N ARG A 315 72.72 14.15 0.77
CA ARG A 315 71.72 13.60 -0.15
C ARG A 315 70.94 12.48 0.47
N PHE A 316 69.66 12.44 0.25
CA PHE A 316 68.82 11.35 0.72
C PHE A 316 67.80 10.89 -0.34
N ILE A 317 67.48 9.61 -0.30
CA ILE A 317 66.35 9.01 -1.01
C ILE A 317 65.42 8.42 0.04
N ASN A 318 64.16 8.78 -0.01
CA ASN A 318 63.12 8.26 0.84
C ASN A 318 62.14 7.43 0.00
N VAL A 319 61.88 6.21 0.44
CA VAL A 319 60.89 5.30 -0.14
C VAL A 319 59.86 5.00 0.91
N GLU A 320 58.63 5.37 0.64
CA GLU A 320 57.49 5.03 1.49
C GLU A 320 56.52 4.13 0.71
N ILE A 321 56.23 2.95 1.27
CA ILE A 321 55.20 2.03 0.74
C ILE A 321 54.05 2.07 1.71
N SER A 322 52.86 2.38 1.20
CA SER A 322 51.62 2.39 1.97
C SER A 322 50.67 1.34 1.43
N ALA A 323 50.09 0.53 2.30
CA ALA A 323 49.11 -0.49 1.99
C ALA A 323 47.98 -0.51 3.00
N LEU A 324 46.76 -0.57 2.53
CA LEU A 324 45.56 -0.70 3.35
C LEU A 324 44.59 -1.65 2.66
N GLU A 325 44.04 -2.56 3.45
CA GLU A 325 42.84 -3.35 3.07
C GLU A 325 41.86 -3.26 4.23
N ALA A 326 40.62 -2.90 3.92
CA ALA A 326 39.55 -2.73 4.89
C ALA A 326 38.31 -3.44 4.39
N ASP A 327 37.72 -4.30 5.20
CA ASP A 327 36.45 -4.99 4.95
C ASP A 327 35.51 -4.65 6.10
N GLY A 328 34.34 -4.09 5.77
CA GLY A 328 33.32 -3.67 6.73
C GLY A 328 31.95 -4.18 6.33
N ARG A 329 31.31 -4.97 7.19
CA ARG A 329 29.97 -5.49 6.99
C ARG A 329 29.05 -5.05 8.11
N GLY A 330 27.92 -4.46 7.74
CA GLY A 330 26.89 -4.03 8.66
C GLY A 330 25.55 -4.63 8.31
N LYS A 331 24.75 -5.01 9.31
CA LYS A 331 23.37 -5.42 9.12
C LYS A 331 22.50 -4.80 10.20
N VAL A 332 21.44 -4.12 9.78
CA VAL A 332 20.44 -3.53 10.67
C VAL A 332 19.08 -4.18 10.36
N VAL A 333 18.39 -4.64 11.41
CA VAL A 333 17.04 -5.20 11.28
C VAL A 333 16.12 -4.43 12.21
N SER A 334 15.11 -3.78 11.64
CA SER A 334 14.05 -3.07 12.38
C SER A 334 12.72 -3.79 12.20
N ARG A 335 11.95 -3.94 13.29
CA ARG A 335 10.66 -4.66 13.29
C ARG A 335 9.59 -3.83 13.99
N PRO A 336 9.05 -2.77 13.36
CA PRO A 336 7.91 -2.06 13.92
C PRO A 336 6.65 -2.92 13.83
N ARG A 337 5.82 -2.88 14.89
CA ARG A 337 4.55 -3.60 14.98
C ARG A 337 3.47 -2.65 15.46
N VAL A 338 2.30 -2.73 14.86
CA VAL A 338 1.15 -1.91 15.24
C VAL A 338 -0.13 -2.71 15.08
N VAL A 339 -1.08 -2.50 15.99
CA VAL A 339 -2.43 -3.05 15.93
C VAL A 339 -3.38 -1.91 15.65
N THR A 340 -4.28 -2.11 14.71
CA THR A 340 -5.33 -1.13 14.38
C THR A 340 -6.62 -1.82 13.97
N ALA A 341 -7.73 -1.11 14.08
CA ALA A 341 -9.02 -1.56 13.57
C ALA A 341 -9.06 -1.48 12.05
N ASP A 342 -9.96 -2.26 11.44
CA ASP A 342 -10.22 -2.22 10.00
C ASP A 342 -10.54 -0.78 9.55
N GLN A 343 -9.98 -0.36 8.41
CA GLN A 343 -10.12 0.97 7.81
C GLN A 343 -9.65 2.15 8.71
N THR A 344 -8.88 1.85 9.75
CA THR A 344 -8.35 2.88 10.66
C THR A 344 -6.85 3.03 10.48
N LYS A 345 -6.43 4.27 10.22
CA LYS A 345 -5.03 4.62 10.06
C LYS A 345 -4.26 4.48 11.36
N ALA A 346 -3.14 3.78 11.34
CA ALA A 346 -2.22 3.66 12.46
C ALA A 346 -0.84 4.21 12.09
N LEU A 347 -0.15 4.73 13.09
CA LEU A 347 1.18 5.29 12.98
C LEU A 347 2.04 4.79 14.16
N ILE A 348 3.23 4.30 13.84
CA ILE A 348 4.31 4.08 14.82
C ILE A 348 5.58 4.75 14.33
N GLU A 349 6.22 5.55 15.17
CA GLU A 349 7.47 6.22 14.86
C GLU A 349 8.47 6.13 16.03
N GLN A 350 9.75 6.02 15.67
CA GLN A 350 10.87 6.02 16.61
C GLN A 350 12.07 6.69 15.96
N GLY A 351 12.72 7.61 16.64
CA GLY A 351 13.88 8.30 16.09
C GLY A 351 14.47 9.35 17.01
N THR A 352 15.29 10.22 16.41
CA THR A 352 15.93 11.35 17.07
C THR A 352 15.58 12.65 16.37
N GLU A 353 15.49 13.74 17.12
CA GLU A 353 15.33 15.07 16.58
C GLU A 353 16.70 15.77 16.54
N LEU A 354 17.02 16.32 15.38
CA LEU A 354 18.30 16.99 15.13
C LEU A 354 18.08 18.50 15.06
N PRO A 355 18.82 19.31 15.86
CA PRO A 355 18.72 20.76 15.80
C PRO A 355 19.48 21.32 14.60
N TYR A 356 18.86 22.25 13.87
CA TYR A 356 19.47 23.03 12.81
C TYR A 356 19.39 24.51 13.13
N GLN A 357 20.49 25.22 13.02
CA GLN A 357 20.51 26.67 13.19
C GLN A 357 20.20 27.34 11.86
N THR A 358 19.17 28.15 11.86
CA THR A 358 18.82 29.03 10.74
C THR A 358 19.06 30.47 11.14
N ALA A 359 19.89 31.18 10.37
CA ALA A 359 20.11 32.59 10.57
C ALA A 359 18.90 33.38 10.08
N SER A 360 18.36 34.25 10.92
CA SER A 360 17.31 35.20 10.55
C SER A 360 17.94 36.45 9.92
N ALA A 361 17.20 37.11 9.03
CA ALA A 361 17.61 38.37 8.40
C ALA A 361 17.91 39.52 9.42
N SER A 362 17.44 39.39 10.65
CA SER A 362 17.70 40.31 11.76
C SER A 362 18.92 39.98 12.61
N GLY A 363 19.74 38.97 12.22
CA GLY A 363 20.92 38.57 12.98
C GLY A 363 20.63 37.64 14.18
N ALA A 364 19.38 37.32 14.46
CA ALA A 364 19.00 36.32 15.45
C ALA A 364 19.08 34.92 14.88
N THR A 365 19.59 33.96 15.66
CA THR A 365 19.59 32.52 15.28
C THR A 365 18.32 31.85 15.80
N SER A 366 17.61 31.18 14.91
CA SER A 366 16.49 30.29 15.26
C SER A 366 16.94 28.84 15.15
N ILE A 367 16.49 28.00 16.09
CA ILE A 367 16.76 26.57 16.07
C ILE A 367 15.51 25.86 15.55
N THR A 368 15.67 25.11 14.46
CA THR A 368 14.61 24.27 13.89
C THR A 368 14.99 22.81 14.10
N PHE A 369 14.04 22.02 14.60
CA PHE A 369 14.28 20.57 14.76
C PHE A 369 13.78 19.81 13.54
N ARG A 370 14.56 18.84 13.07
CA ARG A 370 14.16 17.88 12.06
C ARG A 370 14.27 16.47 12.59
N LYS A 371 13.27 15.65 12.31
CA LYS A 371 13.22 14.24 12.74
C LYS A 371 14.03 13.38 11.79
N ALA A 372 14.89 12.53 12.35
CA ALA A 372 15.44 11.37 11.67
C ALA A 372 14.83 10.14 12.34
N ASN A 373 13.80 9.55 11.73
CA ASN A 373 13.00 8.51 12.36
C ASN A 373 12.70 7.33 11.42
N LEU A 374 12.46 6.19 12.06
CA LEU A 374 11.72 5.09 11.47
C LEU A 374 10.25 5.35 11.69
N LYS A 375 9.48 5.44 10.61
CA LYS A 375 8.04 5.68 10.61
C LYS A 375 7.35 4.58 9.81
N LEU A 376 6.37 3.94 10.41
CA LEU A 376 5.41 3.06 9.72
C LEU A 376 4.02 3.66 9.90
N GLU A 377 3.40 4.02 8.80
CA GLU A 377 2.03 4.47 8.71
C GLU A 377 1.27 3.47 7.84
N VAL A 378 0.15 2.95 8.33
CA VAL A 378 -0.58 1.89 7.64
C VAL A 378 -2.07 2.00 7.88
N THR A 379 -2.85 1.74 6.81
CA THR A 379 -4.31 1.64 6.87
C THR A 379 -4.69 0.28 6.30
N PRO A 380 -5.17 -0.67 7.14
CA PRO A 380 -5.64 -1.97 6.67
C PRO A 380 -7.09 -1.89 6.19
N GLN A 381 -7.44 -2.76 5.24
CA GLN A 381 -8.79 -3.06 4.83
C GLN A 381 -8.95 -4.56 4.67
N ILE A 382 -9.82 -5.17 5.47
CA ILE A 382 -10.10 -6.60 5.42
C ILE A 382 -11.11 -6.86 4.30
N THR A 383 -10.76 -7.73 3.37
CA THR A 383 -11.65 -8.12 2.27
C THR A 383 -12.54 -9.30 2.66
N PRO A 384 -13.70 -9.53 2.00
CA PRO A 384 -14.61 -10.62 2.33
C PRO A 384 -14.00 -12.02 2.20
N ASP A 385 -12.97 -12.18 1.37
CA ASP A 385 -12.20 -13.43 1.20
C ASP A 385 -11.16 -13.68 2.31
N GLY A 386 -11.06 -12.77 3.30
CA GLY A 386 -10.13 -12.87 4.43
C GLY A 386 -8.73 -12.31 4.15
N SER A 387 -8.43 -11.84 2.93
CA SER A 387 -7.19 -11.12 2.63
C SER A 387 -7.22 -9.72 3.25
N VAL A 388 -6.07 -9.11 3.41
CA VAL A 388 -5.94 -7.74 3.91
C VAL A 388 -5.29 -6.87 2.83
N VAL A 389 -5.96 -5.81 2.43
CA VAL A 389 -5.39 -4.74 1.60
C VAL A 389 -4.79 -3.70 2.54
N LEU A 390 -3.53 -3.37 2.32
CA LEU A 390 -2.75 -2.48 3.15
C LEU A 390 -2.27 -1.29 2.34
N ASP A 391 -2.65 -0.09 2.75
CA ASP A 391 -2.04 1.16 2.28
C ASP A 391 -0.91 1.50 3.26
N VAL A 392 0.32 1.44 2.77
CA VAL A 392 1.54 1.45 3.59
C VAL A 392 2.46 2.58 3.19
N ASP A 393 2.90 3.34 4.17
CA ASP A 393 3.89 4.40 4.06
C ASP A 393 4.99 4.12 5.10
N VAL A 394 6.18 3.72 4.61
CA VAL A 394 7.34 3.40 5.44
C VAL A 394 8.43 4.41 5.15
N ASN A 395 8.88 5.11 6.18
CA ASN A 395 10.03 5.98 6.12
C ASN A 395 11.11 5.49 7.09
N ARG A 396 12.35 5.40 6.60
CA ARG A 396 13.53 5.02 7.37
C ARG A 396 14.61 6.05 7.19
N ASP A 397 14.70 6.96 8.16
CA ASP A 397 15.74 7.99 8.20
C ASP A 397 16.87 7.57 9.12
N SER A 398 18.10 7.93 8.75
CA SER A 398 19.29 7.75 9.57
C SER A 398 20.12 9.02 9.59
N VAL A 399 20.79 9.24 10.70
CA VAL A 399 21.72 10.36 10.85
C VAL A 399 22.95 10.09 9.98
N GLY A 400 23.19 10.97 9.03
CA GLY A 400 24.35 10.92 8.15
C GLY A 400 25.56 11.70 8.69
N GLN A 401 26.43 12.13 7.78
CA GLN A 401 27.65 12.83 8.12
C GLN A 401 27.38 14.23 8.71
N VAL A 402 28.26 14.65 9.61
CA VAL A 402 28.25 16.01 10.15
C VAL A 402 28.76 16.97 9.09
N THR A 403 27.98 17.99 8.79
CA THR A 403 28.33 19.07 7.87
C THR A 403 28.46 20.39 8.65
N PRO A 404 29.11 21.42 8.13
CA PRO A 404 29.20 22.74 8.78
C PRO A 404 27.83 23.36 9.08
N ALA A 405 26.78 22.96 8.35
CA ALA A 405 25.41 23.45 8.51
C ALA A 405 24.54 22.56 9.42
N GLY A 406 25.07 21.45 9.95
CA GLY A 406 24.35 20.48 10.77
C GLY A 406 24.55 19.03 10.28
N PHE A 407 23.72 18.13 10.75
CA PHE A 407 23.78 16.72 10.36
C PHE A 407 23.06 16.48 9.04
N ALA A 408 23.65 15.70 8.12
CA ALA A 408 22.92 15.18 6.99
C ALA A 408 21.91 14.12 7.46
N ILE A 409 20.76 13.99 6.78
CA ILE A 409 19.78 12.94 7.03
C ILE A 409 19.69 12.10 5.76
N ASN A 410 19.99 10.81 5.88
CA ASN A 410 19.78 9.84 4.81
C ASN A 410 18.36 9.33 4.93
N THR A 411 17.55 9.50 3.89
CA THR A 411 16.13 9.14 3.87
C THR A 411 15.88 8.00 2.89
N LYS A 412 15.10 7.01 3.33
CA LYS A 412 14.61 5.89 2.51
C LYS A 412 13.11 5.80 2.72
N HIS A 413 12.33 6.02 1.66
CA HIS A 413 10.88 6.11 1.73
C HIS A 413 10.23 5.18 0.71
N VAL A 414 9.24 4.40 1.16
CA VAL A 414 8.43 3.50 0.32
C VAL A 414 6.97 3.73 0.66
N LYS A 415 6.19 4.06 -0.37
CA LYS A 415 4.74 4.20 -0.29
C LYS A 415 4.09 3.31 -1.34
N THR A 416 3.20 2.41 -0.91
CA THR A 416 2.57 1.44 -1.80
C THR A 416 1.28 0.90 -1.21
N GLN A 417 0.44 0.32 -2.05
CA GLN A 417 -0.73 -0.43 -1.66
C GLN A 417 -0.55 -1.89 -2.11
N VAL A 418 -0.76 -2.82 -1.18
CA VAL A 418 -0.60 -4.25 -1.43
C VAL A 418 -1.73 -5.04 -0.82
N ARG A 419 -2.08 -6.17 -1.44
CA ARG A 419 -3.00 -7.16 -0.91
C ARG A 419 -2.20 -8.37 -0.44
N VAL A 420 -2.46 -8.82 0.77
CA VAL A 420 -1.74 -9.92 1.43
C VAL A 420 -2.76 -10.84 2.08
N GLU A 421 -2.54 -12.15 2.00
CA GLU A 421 -3.33 -13.14 2.74
C GLU A 421 -3.08 -13.01 4.25
N ASP A 422 -4.06 -13.40 5.07
CA ASP A 422 -3.92 -13.37 6.52
C ASP A 422 -2.75 -14.24 6.99
N GLY A 423 -1.83 -13.65 7.75
CA GLY A 423 -0.58 -14.30 8.19
C GLY A 423 0.48 -14.46 7.11
N GLY A 424 0.20 -14.12 5.85
CA GLY A 424 1.15 -14.15 4.74
C GLY A 424 2.18 -13.02 4.85
N THR A 425 3.36 -13.23 4.29
CA THR A 425 4.43 -12.20 4.23
C THR A 425 4.67 -11.81 2.78
N VAL A 426 4.62 -10.53 2.51
CA VAL A 426 4.92 -9.95 1.19
C VAL A 426 6.17 -9.09 1.26
N VAL A 427 6.95 -9.07 0.19
CA VAL A 427 8.03 -8.10 -0.01
C VAL A 427 7.44 -6.86 -0.67
N LEU A 428 7.47 -5.73 0.03
CA LEU A 428 7.00 -4.44 -0.52
C LEU A 428 7.92 -3.92 -1.60
N GLY A 429 9.21 -4.18 -1.45
CA GLY A 429 10.24 -3.73 -2.36
C GLY A 429 11.61 -3.74 -1.72
N GLY A 430 12.60 -3.34 -2.49
CA GLY A 430 13.97 -3.20 -2.03
C GLY A 430 14.73 -2.20 -2.89
N ILE A 431 15.86 -1.73 -2.36
CA ILE A 431 16.80 -0.85 -3.04
C ILE A 431 18.16 -1.53 -2.94
N TYR A 432 18.76 -1.82 -4.08
CA TYR A 432 20.13 -2.28 -4.16
C TYR A 432 20.98 -1.18 -4.81
N GLU A 433 22.06 -0.82 -4.16
CA GLU A 433 23.01 0.18 -4.63
C GLU A 433 24.41 -0.40 -4.55
N GLU A 434 25.15 -0.34 -5.65
CA GLU A 434 26.53 -0.75 -5.74
C GLU A 434 27.34 0.39 -6.33
N THR A 435 28.36 0.80 -5.59
CA THR A 435 29.33 1.82 -6.04
C THR A 435 30.69 1.18 -6.09
N ASP A 436 31.27 1.11 -7.26
CA ASP A 436 32.66 0.65 -7.49
C ASP A 436 33.51 1.84 -7.96
N ARG A 437 34.58 2.10 -7.24
CA ARG A 437 35.51 3.17 -7.54
C ARG A 437 36.92 2.59 -7.62
N ASN A 438 37.55 2.75 -8.78
CA ASN A 438 38.94 2.34 -8.97
C ASN A 438 39.73 3.56 -9.48
N ASN A 439 40.51 4.13 -8.61
CA ASN A 439 41.35 5.28 -8.91
C ASN A 439 42.82 4.80 -9.07
N GLU A 440 43.43 5.09 -10.19
CA GLU A 440 44.84 4.84 -10.43
C GLU A 440 45.51 6.17 -10.78
N ALA A 441 46.45 6.56 -9.94
CA ALA A 441 47.32 7.70 -10.18
C ALA A 441 48.73 7.18 -10.49
N LYS A 442 49.29 7.52 -11.65
CA LYS A 442 50.62 7.06 -12.08
C LYS A 442 51.45 8.19 -12.67
N VAL A 443 52.76 8.03 -12.57
CA VAL A 443 53.69 8.92 -13.29
C VAL A 443 53.71 8.53 -14.76
N PRO A 444 53.39 9.45 -15.69
CA PRO A 444 53.37 9.14 -17.14
C PRO A 444 54.71 8.57 -17.60
N GLY A 445 54.66 7.47 -18.35
CA GLY A 445 55.86 6.79 -18.86
C GLY A 445 56.53 5.83 -17.85
N LEU A 446 56.78 6.23 -16.61
CA LEU A 446 57.42 5.38 -15.61
C LEU A 446 56.41 4.38 -15.01
N GLY A 447 55.19 4.76 -14.87
CA GLY A 447 54.12 3.88 -14.36
C GLY A 447 53.79 2.72 -15.31
N ASP A 448 54.16 2.78 -16.58
CA ASP A 448 53.86 1.75 -17.57
C ASP A 448 55.01 0.78 -17.84
N VAL A 449 56.12 0.93 -17.14
CA VAL A 449 57.31 0.04 -17.28
C VAL A 449 56.99 -1.33 -16.72
N PRO A 450 57.10 -2.42 -17.50
CA PRO A 450 56.88 -3.78 -17.03
C PRO A 450 57.89 -4.15 -15.93
N GLY A 451 57.34 -4.67 -14.80
CA GLY A 451 58.14 -5.10 -13.64
C GLY A 451 58.47 -4.02 -12.62
N LEU A 452 58.63 -2.74 -12.99
CA LEU A 452 58.93 -1.66 -12.06
C LEU A 452 57.84 -0.59 -11.97
N GLY A 453 56.87 -0.62 -12.85
CA GLY A 453 55.82 0.40 -12.92
C GLY A 453 54.94 0.53 -11.68
N TRP A 454 54.85 -0.52 -10.84
CA TRP A 454 54.10 -0.47 -9.59
C TRP A 454 54.71 0.50 -8.57
N LEU A 455 56.02 0.78 -8.63
CA LEU A 455 56.71 1.78 -7.78
C LEU A 455 56.29 3.22 -8.08
N PHE A 456 55.71 3.46 -9.25
CA PHE A 456 55.30 4.78 -9.72
C PHE A 456 53.77 4.91 -9.87
N LYS A 457 53.03 4.01 -9.20
CA LYS A 457 51.58 3.98 -9.20
C LYS A 457 51.06 4.04 -7.77
N ASN A 458 49.90 4.72 -7.63
CA ASN A 458 49.03 4.64 -6.47
C ASN A 458 47.67 4.12 -6.96
N ARG A 459 47.19 3.03 -6.39
CA ARG A 459 45.89 2.43 -6.70
C ARG A 459 45.04 2.47 -5.44
N ASP A 460 43.83 2.99 -5.61
CA ASP A 460 42.82 3.06 -4.58
C ASP A 460 41.53 2.47 -5.15
N GLN A 461 41.09 1.36 -4.59
CA GLN A 461 39.88 0.65 -4.95
C GLN A 461 38.93 0.66 -3.77
N ALA A 462 37.74 1.16 -3.99
CA ALA A 462 36.67 1.17 -2.99
C ALA A 462 35.42 0.63 -3.61
N GLN A 463 34.81 -0.40 -3.01
CA GLN A 463 33.54 -0.99 -3.37
C GLN A 463 32.58 -0.85 -2.18
N ARG A 464 31.41 -0.35 -2.46
CA ARG A 464 30.34 -0.22 -1.47
C ARG A 464 29.05 -0.79 -2.03
N LYS A 465 28.46 -1.72 -1.29
CA LYS A 465 27.15 -2.31 -1.58
C LYS A 465 26.21 -1.99 -0.45
N SER A 466 25.01 -1.55 -0.77
CA SER A 466 23.94 -1.31 0.18
C SER A 466 22.66 -1.95 -0.33
N GLU A 467 22.03 -2.75 0.51
CA GLU A 467 20.79 -3.44 0.21
C GLU A 467 19.75 -3.13 1.28
N LEU A 468 18.56 -2.72 0.84
CA LEU A 468 17.39 -2.51 1.68
C LEU A 468 16.27 -3.42 1.20
N LEU A 469 15.69 -4.20 2.11
CA LEU A 469 14.52 -5.03 1.87
C LEU A 469 13.45 -4.73 2.92
N ILE A 470 12.19 -4.59 2.46
CA ILE A 470 11.05 -4.31 3.33
C ILE A 470 10.01 -5.42 3.15
N PHE A 471 9.72 -6.12 4.24
CA PHE A 471 8.70 -7.18 4.34
C PHE A 471 7.54 -6.69 5.17
N LEU A 472 6.34 -7.16 4.85
CA LEU A 472 5.13 -6.85 5.58
C LEU A 472 4.32 -8.11 5.81
N THR A 473 3.81 -8.27 7.05
CA THR A 473 2.99 -9.41 7.47
C THR A 473 1.78 -8.89 8.24
N PRO A 474 0.58 -8.88 7.66
CA PRO A 474 -0.65 -8.63 8.37
C PRO A 474 -1.15 -9.90 9.06
N ARG A 475 -1.83 -9.75 10.18
CA ARG A 475 -2.53 -10.82 10.87
C ARG A 475 -3.84 -10.29 11.41
N VAL A 476 -4.95 -10.85 10.95
CA VAL A 476 -6.28 -10.53 11.45
C VAL A 476 -6.43 -11.17 12.84
N MET A 477 -6.83 -10.36 13.81
CA MET A 477 -7.05 -10.83 15.16
C MET A 477 -8.47 -11.38 15.28
N ALA A 478 -8.60 -12.59 15.81
CA ALA A 478 -9.90 -13.14 16.17
C ALA A 478 -10.51 -12.31 17.29
N ASP A 479 -11.83 -12.16 17.27
CA ASP A 479 -12.58 -11.50 18.35
C ASP A 479 -12.42 -12.30 19.65
N GLY A 480 -11.45 -11.91 20.46
CA GLY A 480 -11.15 -12.52 21.77
C GLY A 480 -10.18 -11.65 22.56
N PRO A 481 -10.10 -11.79 23.91
CA PRO A 481 -9.14 -11.03 24.68
C PRO A 481 -7.72 -11.38 24.24
N VAL A 482 -6.98 -10.36 23.84
CA VAL A 482 -5.57 -10.48 23.42
C VAL A 482 -4.74 -10.91 24.62
N ASN A 483 -4.36 -12.18 24.69
CA ASN A 483 -3.26 -12.61 25.53
C ASN A 483 -1.96 -12.12 24.88
N VAL A 484 -1.54 -10.93 25.22
CA VAL A 484 -0.20 -10.44 24.90
C VAL A 484 0.74 -11.15 25.86
N THR A 485 1.29 -12.28 25.44
CA THR A 485 2.46 -12.88 26.10
C THR A 485 3.67 -12.01 25.78
N PRO A 486 4.45 -11.57 26.78
CA PRO A 486 5.54 -10.62 26.66
C PRO A 486 6.72 -11.12 25.80
#